data_f2a2fc6d6416d691da9e2c87e6dfe173
#
_entry.id   f2a2fc6d6416d691da9e2c87e6dfe173
#
_cell.length_a   1.000
_cell.length_b   1.000
_cell.length_c   1.000
_cell.angle_alpha   90.00
_cell.angle_beta   90.00
_cell.angle_gamma   90.00
#
_symmetry.space_group_name_H-M   'P 1'
#
loop_
_entity.id
_entity.type
_entity.pdbx_description
1 polymer ?
#
loop_
_entity_poly.entity_id
_entity_poly.type
_entity_poly.pdbx_seq_one_letter_code
_entity_poly.pdbx_strand_id
1 'polypeptide(L)'
;MKKILLFTLFSCFAFAQNPELFSNNWYISQIVMNGQTTTTPTIANSVGSSKFTQSTPSPQNIYDYTFISYYYNTAGNNISFSPTQNRFIKNASACTLGQYVGINQAAVQDFDQKHCDFFVGILPPGDVPIGTIFNYEILNSGNLKTLIITNSTTGNKVFYNNTFLGTKENVIKKTFKLYPNPSTDFVIIENVEKNLKLKINDLSGKILFETLTSDKTLKIDVSSFATGQYILSIENFKPEIFIKK
;
A
#
# COMPACT_ATOMS: atom_id res chain seq x y z
N MET A 1 -50.24 1.93 47.73
CA MET A 1 -48.87 1.55 47.41
C MET A 1 -48.49 2.08 46.01
N LYS A 2 -47.75 3.19 45.93
CA LYS A 2 -47.26 3.76 44.65
C LYS A 2 -45.99 3.04 44.26
N LYS A 3 -45.99 2.32 43.12
CA LYS A 3 -44.78 1.74 42.52
C LYS A 3 -44.01 2.83 41.81
N ILE A 4 -42.83 3.19 42.32
CA ILE A 4 -41.88 4.07 41.67
C ILE A 4 -41.14 3.21 40.62
N LEU A 5 -41.34 3.53 39.32
CA LEU A 5 -40.63 2.94 38.20
C LEU A 5 -39.31 3.70 38.05
N LEU A 6 -38.21 3.05 38.48
CA LEU A 6 -36.85 3.64 38.34
C LEU A 6 -36.40 3.43 36.88
N PHE A 7 -36.45 4.50 36.07
CA PHE A 7 -35.87 4.51 34.74
C PHE A 7 -34.35 4.70 34.85
N THR A 8 -33.59 3.61 34.72
CA THR A 8 -32.13 3.71 34.55
C THR A 8 -31.85 4.18 33.11
N LEU A 9 -31.49 5.46 32.96
CA LEU A 9 -30.90 5.98 31.74
C LEU A 9 -29.52 5.30 31.53
N PHE A 10 -29.47 4.31 30.65
CA PHE A 10 -28.23 3.85 30.07
C PHE A 10 -27.74 4.97 29.12
N SER A 11 -26.79 5.79 29.58
CA SER A 11 -26.04 6.68 28.70
C SER A 11 -25.18 5.79 27.79
N CYS A 12 -25.66 5.53 26.57
CA CYS A 12 -24.78 5.06 25.50
C CYS A 12 -23.72 6.14 25.25
N PHE A 13 -22.53 5.93 25.76
CA PHE A 13 -21.37 6.69 25.29
C PHE A 13 -21.14 6.28 23.83
N ALA A 14 -21.67 7.05 22.89
CA ALA A 14 -21.31 6.97 21.51
C ALA A 14 -19.83 7.38 21.43
N PHE A 15 -18.92 6.42 21.27
CA PHE A 15 -17.54 6.72 20.94
C PHE A 15 -17.53 7.40 19.57
N ALA A 16 -17.18 8.67 19.54
CA ALA A 16 -17.12 9.45 18.31
C ALA A 16 -15.98 9.02 17.37
N GLN A 17 -15.16 8.09 17.82
CA GLN A 17 -14.03 7.58 17.05
C GLN A 17 -14.45 6.29 16.36
N ASN A 18 -14.29 6.24 15.03
CA ASN A 18 -14.53 5.00 14.29
C ASN A 18 -13.48 3.95 14.67
N PRO A 19 -13.86 2.81 15.27
CA PRO A 19 -12.91 1.77 15.68
C PRO A 19 -12.07 1.23 14.52
N GLU A 20 -12.56 1.33 13.28
CA GLU A 20 -11.83 0.89 12.08
C GLU A 20 -10.55 1.67 11.84
N LEU A 21 -10.44 2.92 12.33
CA LEU A 21 -9.18 3.69 12.26
C LEU A 21 -8.03 2.96 12.97
N PHE A 22 -8.33 2.34 14.13
CA PHE A 22 -7.35 1.71 15.01
C PHE A 22 -7.12 0.24 14.69
N SER A 23 -8.14 -0.45 14.16
CA SER A 23 -8.08 -1.88 13.89
C SER A 23 -7.40 -2.24 12.57
N ASN A 24 -7.22 -1.27 11.67
CA ASN A 24 -6.59 -1.50 10.37
C ASN A 24 -5.16 -0.95 10.31
N ASN A 25 -4.37 -1.54 9.43
CA ASN A 25 -3.16 -0.95 8.89
C ASN A 25 -3.55 -0.12 7.66
N TRP A 26 -2.99 1.06 7.51
CA TRP A 26 -3.32 1.97 6.43
C TRP A 26 -2.11 2.21 5.53
N TYR A 27 -2.20 1.84 4.26
CA TYR A 27 -1.14 2.00 3.27
C TYR A 27 -1.47 3.18 2.36
N ILE A 28 -0.60 4.18 2.31
CA ILE A 28 -0.82 5.35 1.47
C ILE A 28 -0.88 4.94 -0.01
N SER A 29 -1.88 5.44 -0.73
CA SER A 29 -2.11 5.09 -2.13
C SER A 29 -2.13 6.28 -3.07
N GLN A 30 -2.51 7.47 -2.56
CA GLN A 30 -2.69 8.65 -3.39
C GLN A 30 -2.69 9.91 -2.52
N ILE A 31 -2.20 11.00 -3.10
CA ILE A 31 -2.32 12.37 -2.54
C ILE A 31 -2.96 13.26 -3.61
N VAL A 32 -3.90 14.11 -3.18
CA VAL A 32 -4.49 15.17 -4.00
C VAL A 32 -4.13 16.51 -3.35
N MET A 33 -3.32 17.31 -4.02
CA MET A 33 -2.95 18.65 -3.57
C MET A 33 -3.22 19.66 -4.68
N ASN A 34 -3.90 20.77 -4.32
CA ASN A 34 -4.27 21.83 -5.28
C ASN A 34 -4.97 21.28 -6.54
N GLY A 35 -5.84 20.27 -6.37
CA GLY A 35 -6.56 19.61 -7.46
C GLY A 35 -5.71 18.63 -8.29
N GLN A 36 -4.41 18.49 -8.03
CA GLN A 36 -3.54 17.55 -8.73
C GLN A 36 -3.43 16.25 -7.97
N THR A 37 -3.69 15.14 -8.66
CA THR A 37 -3.58 13.78 -8.11
C THR A 37 -2.19 13.21 -8.36
N THR A 38 -1.55 12.70 -7.31
CA THR A 38 -0.30 11.96 -7.40
C THR A 38 -0.52 10.59 -6.75
N THR A 39 -0.35 9.51 -7.52
CA THR A 39 -0.42 8.14 -7.01
C THR A 39 0.92 7.74 -6.42
N THR A 40 0.90 6.84 -5.43
CA THR A 40 2.10 6.36 -4.76
C THR A 40 3.06 5.70 -5.75
N PRO A 41 4.27 6.26 -5.98
CA PRO A 41 5.27 5.64 -6.82
C PRO A 41 5.80 4.35 -6.19
N THR A 42 6.26 3.44 -7.04
CA THR A 42 6.92 2.22 -6.58
C THR A 42 8.31 2.55 -6.03
N ILE A 43 8.62 2.05 -4.83
CA ILE A 43 9.94 2.15 -4.19
C ILE A 43 10.60 0.79 -4.05
N ALA A 44 11.92 0.76 -3.95
CA ALA A 44 12.69 -0.48 -3.80
C ALA A 44 12.38 -1.24 -2.50
N ASN A 45 11.98 -0.53 -1.46
CA ASN A 45 11.64 -1.10 -0.15
C ASN A 45 10.13 -1.21 0.02
N SER A 46 9.67 -2.07 0.94
CA SER A 46 8.25 -2.13 1.29
C SER A 46 7.82 -0.85 1.97
N VAL A 47 6.68 -0.29 1.56
CA VAL A 47 6.03 0.83 2.25
C VAL A 47 5.52 0.34 3.60
N GLY A 48 5.87 1.03 4.68
CA GLY A 48 5.34 0.77 6.01
C GLY A 48 3.84 1.06 6.10
N SER A 49 3.17 0.45 7.07
CA SER A 49 1.76 0.77 7.34
C SER A 49 1.64 1.98 8.26
N SER A 50 0.75 2.90 7.90
CA SER A 50 0.31 3.99 8.76
C SER A 50 -0.66 3.50 9.82
N LYS A 51 -0.63 4.11 11.01
CA LYS A 51 -1.49 3.67 12.13
C LYS A 51 -1.98 4.84 12.99
N PHE A 52 -3.22 4.70 13.45
CA PHE A 52 -3.73 5.45 14.59
C PHE A 52 -3.49 4.63 15.86
N THR A 53 -2.97 5.27 16.89
CA THR A 53 -2.75 4.65 18.20
C THR A 53 -3.27 5.55 19.31
N GLN A 54 -3.83 4.92 20.35
CA GLN A 54 -4.12 5.62 21.58
C GLN A 54 -2.85 5.68 22.41
N SER A 55 -2.48 6.88 22.84
CA SER A 55 -1.32 7.11 23.69
C SER A 55 -1.74 7.10 25.15
N THR A 56 -0.89 6.58 26.02
CA THR A 56 -1.09 6.79 27.46
C THR A 56 -0.54 8.17 27.81
N PRO A 57 -1.37 9.09 28.32
CA PRO A 57 -0.89 10.41 28.72
C PRO A 57 0.23 10.29 29.76
N SER A 58 1.26 11.09 29.61
CA SER A 58 2.39 11.20 30.52
C SER A 58 2.80 12.69 30.63
N PRO A 59 3.65 13.07 31.58
CA PRO A 59 4.16 14.44 31.66
C PRO A 59 4.87 14.89 30.36
N GLN A 60 5.40 13.93 29.57
CA GLN A 60 6.09 14.20 28.30
C GLN A 60 5.16 14.08 27.10
N ASN A 61 4.00 13.44 27.23
CA ASN A 61 3.01 13.27 26.17
C ASN A 61 1.60 13.51 26.72
N ILE A 62 1.10 14.70 26.53
CA ILE A 62 -0.23 15.12 26.99
C ILE A 62 -1.36 14.80 26.01
N TYR A 63 -1.04 14.18 24.88
CA TYR A 63 -2.01 13.89 23.83
C TYR A 63 -2.49 12.44 23.91
N ASP A 64 -3.81 12.26 23.73
CA ASP A 64 -4.45 10.95 23.84
C ASP A 64 -4.23 10.06 22.63
N TYR A 65 -3.94 10.64 21.45
CA TYR A 65 -3.85 9.90 20.20
C TYR A 65 -2.68 10.38 19.35
N THR A 66 -2.11 9.41 18.61
CA THR A 66 -1.14 9.68 17.55
C THR A 66 -1.59 9.03 16.25
N PHE A 67 -1.31 9.71 15.14
CA PHE A 67 -1.38 9.16 13.81
C PHE A 67 0.00 9.21 13.17
N ILE A 68 0.55 8.05 12.87
CA ILE A 68 1.83 7.93 12.18
C ILE A 68 1.54 7.52 10.74
N SER A 69 1.81 8.43 9.81
CA SER A 69 1.70 8.17 8.38
C SER A 69 3.04 7.77 7.79
N TYR A 70 3.06 6.67 7.06
CA TYR A 70 4.26 6.09 6.44
C TYR A 70 4.20 6.15 4.92
N TYR A 71 5.30 6.63 4.34
CA TYR A 71 5.70 6.33 2.97
C TYR A 71 7.20 5.99 2.97
N TYR A 72 8.08 6.80 2.38
CA TYR A 72 9.53 6.68 2.59
C TYR A 72 9.93 7.37 3.90
N ASN A 73 9.53 8.63 4.06
CA ASN A 73 9.59 9.30 5.34
C ASN A 73 8.33 9.06 6.16
N THR A 74 8.41 9.40 7.42
CA THR A 74 7.33 9.24 8.39
C THR A 74 6.82 10.59 8.84
N ALA A 75 5.53 10.85 8.65
CA ALA A 75 4.84 12.01 9.21
C ALA A 75 4.13 11.59 10.50
N GLY A 76 4.71 11.94 11.65
CA GLY A 76 4.13 11.70 12.97
C GLY A 76 3.25 12.86 13.38
N ASN A 77 2.03 12.58 13.85
CA ASN A 77 1.05 13.60 14.27
C ASN A 77 0.48 13.24 15.63
N ASN A 78 0.57 14.16 16.60
CA ASN A 78 -0.22 14.11 17.81
C ASN A 78 -1.56 14.78 17.53
N ILE A 79 -2.65 14.10 17.84
CA ILE A 79 -3.99 14.51 17.44
C ILE A 79 -4.99 14.39 18.58
N SER A 80 -6.09 15.13 18.47
CA SER A 80 -7.29 15.01 19.30
C SER A 80 -8.50 14.81 18.41
N PHE A 81 -9.34 13.80 18.71
CA PHE A 81 -10.57 13.57 17.95
C PHE A 81 -11.70 14.49 18.40
N SER A 82 -12.57 14.87 17.46
CA SER A 82 -13.85 15.48 17.77
C SER A 82 -14.77 14.46 18.46
N PRO A 83 -15.50 14.82 19.51
CA PRO A 83 -16.44 13.90 20.16
C PRO A 83 -17.71 13.61 19.35
N THR A 84 -17.99 14.40 18.31
CA THR A 84 -19.26 14.36 17.58
C THR A 84 -19.14 14.24 16.07
N GLN A 85 -17.93 14.35 15.52
CA GLN A 85 -17.71 14.39 14.07
C GLN A 85 -16.51 13.53 13.66
N ASN A 86 -16.54 13.00 12.45
CA ASN A 86 -15.43 12.24 11.86
C ASN A 86 -14.28 13.16 11.45
N ARG A 87 -13.61 13.73 12.45
CA ARG A 87 -12.47 14.61 12.28
C ARG A 87 -11.52 14.56 13.46
N PHE A 88 -10.29 14.93 13.21
CA PHE A 88 -9.29 15.17 14.26
C PHE A 88 -8.59 16.52 14.06
N ILE A 89 -8.02 17.01 15.12
CA ILE A 89 -7.28 18.26 15.16
C ILE A 89 -5.80 17.92 15.36
N LYS A 90 -4.95 18.55 14.58
CA LYS A 90 -3.50 18.44 14.73
C LYS A 90 -3.01 19.29 15.90
N ASN A 91 -2.37 18.64 16.87
CA ASN A 91 -1.78 19.31 18.04
C ASN A 91 -0.26 19.50 17.89
N ALA A 92 0.42 18.53 17.28
CA ALA A 92 1.82 18.63 16.91
C ALA A 92 2.10 17.68 15.75
N SER A 93 3.13 17.98 14.95
CA SER A 93 3.57 17.10 13.88
C SER A 93 5.04 17.25 13.58
N ALA A 94 5.65 16.20 13.09
CA ALA A 94 7.02 16.19 12.58
C ALA A 94 7.14 15.19 11.44
N CYS A 95 8.05 15.45 10.51
CA CYS A 95 8.40 14.51 9.44
C CYS A 95 9.88 14.17 9.50
N THR A 96 10.22 12.89 9.28
CA THR A 96 11.62 12.52 9.04
C THR A 96 12.07 13.05 7.68
N LEU A 97 13.35 13.37 7.55
CA LEU A 97 13.90 14.03 6.36
C LEU A 97 14.99 13.16 5.69
N GLY A 98 14.72 11.85 5.57
CA GLY A 98 15.59 10.94 4.82
C GLY A 98 15.53 11.24 3.33
N GLN A 99 16.67 11.21 2.66
CA GLN A 99 16.74 11.37 1.21
C GLN A 99 16.67 9.99 0.54
N TYR A 100 15.64 9.75 -0.26
CA TYR A 100 15.53 8.51 -1.01
C TYR A 100 16.51 8.47 -2.19
N VAL A 101 17.21 7.35 -2.31
CA VAL A 101 18.05 7.02 -3.47
C VAL A 101 17.65 5.64 -3.97
N GLY A 102 17.29 5.52 -5.25
CA GLY A 102 16.85 4.25 -5.83
C GLY A 102 16.02 4.42 -7.10
N ILE A 103 15.26 3.37 -7.42
CA ILE A 103 14.35 3.40 -8.58
C ILE A 103 13.29 4.48 -8.41
N ASN A 104 12.91 5.12 -9.52
CA ASN A 104 11.91 6.20 -9.53
C ASN A 104 12.26 7.38 -8.60
N GLN A 105 13.54 7.63 -8.34
CA GLN A 105 14.02 8.57 -7.31
C GLN A 105 13.28 9.91 -7.32
N ALA A 106 13.18 10.56 -8.47
CA ALA A 106 12.53 11.88 -8.56
C ALA A 106 11.04 11.81 -8.19
N ALA A 107 10.32 10.79 -8.67
CA ALA A 107 8.91 10.62 -8.37
C ALA A 107 8.67 10.27 -6.88
N VAL A 108 9.55 9.45 -6.30
CA VAL A 108 9.50 9.07 -4.89
C VAL A 108 9.77 10.27 -3.99
N GLN A 109 10.78 11.08 -4.31
CA GLN A 109 11.11 12.29 -3.54
C GLN A 109 9.99 13.33 -3.64
N ASP A 110 9.40 13.53 -4.83
CA ASP A 110 8.25 14.45 -5.01
C ASP A 110 7.02 13.98 -4.23
N PHE A 111 6.69 12.70 -4.29
CA PHE A 111 5.57 12.15 -3.53
C PHE A 111 5.80 12.25 -2.02
N ASP A 112 7.01 11.92 -1.56
CA ASP A 112 7.39 11.96 -0.16
C ASP A 112 7.38 13.39 0.40
N GLN A 113 7.81 14.38 -0.39
CA GLN A 113 7.69 15.78 -0.02
C GLN A 113 6.21 16.19 0.15
N LYS A 114 5.35 15.84 -0.82
CA LYS A 114 3.90 16.09 -0.73
C LYS A 114 3.27 15.40 0.47
N HIS A 115 3.72 14.18 0.79
CA HIS A 115 3.26 13.44 1.98
C HIS A 115 3.60 14.18 3.27
N CYS A 116 4.83 14.65 3.41
CA CYS A 116 5.24 15.45 4.56
C CYS A 116 4.52 16.80 4.60
N ASP A 117 4.41 17.50 3.47
CA ASP A 117 3.75 18.80 3.39
C ASP A 117 2.27 18.74 3.70
N PHE A 118 1.59 17.63 3.40
CA PHE A 118 0.18 17.47 3.72
C PHE A 118 -0.10 17.57 5.23
N PHE A 119 0.78 17.02 6.06
CA PHE A 119 0.60 17.00 7.53
C PHE A 119 1.39 18.08 8.25
N VAL A 120 2.60 18.38 7.80
CA VAL A 120 3.56 19.20 8.55
C VAL A 120 3.72 20.58 7.93
N GLY A 121 3.83 20.65 6.58
CA GLY A 121 4.15 21.87 5.87
C GLY A 121 5.57 22.34 6.21
N ILE A 122 6.59 21.73 5.54
CA ILE A 122 7.99 21.94 5.93
C ILE A 122 8.56 23.27 5.42
N LEU A 123 7.98 23.81 4.34
CA LEU A 123 8.51 25.02 3.69
C LEU A 123 7.44 26.11 3.53
N PRO A 124 7.79 27.39 3.79
CA PRO A 124 6.89 28.50 3.51
C PRO A 124 6.54 28.58 2.01
N PRO A 125 5.27 28.82 1.61
CA PRO A 125 4.09 29.13 2.44
C PRO A 125 3.27 27.89 2.85
N GLY A 126 3.89 26.74 3.01
CA GLY A 126 3.23 25.44 3.18
C GLY A 126 2.87 25.04 4.60
N ASP A 127 3.03 25.91 5.57
CA ASP A 127 2.74 25.56 6.97
C ASP A 127 1.32 25.05 7.16
N VAL A 128 1.22 23.84 7.69
CA VAL A 128 -0.02 23.28 8.23
C VAL A 128 -0.02 23.59 9.72
N PRO A 129 -0.70 24.66 10.18
CA PRO A 129 -0.57 25.15 11.57
C PRO A 129 -1.13 24.14 12.57
N ILE A 130 -0.68 24.26 13.82
CA ILE A 130 -1.33 23.60 14.95
C ILE A 130 -2.78 24.07 15.00
N GLY A 131 -3.71 23.15 15.30
CA GLY A 131 -5.14 23.42 15.24
C GLY A 131 -5.78 23.13 13.88
N THR A 132 -5.00 22.75 12.86
CA THR A 132 -5.56 22.32 11.58
C THR A 132 -6.51 21.14 11.78
N ILE A 133 -7.69 21.25 11.17
CA ILE A 133 -8.73 20.24 11.22
C ILE A 133 -8.59 19.32 10.00
N PHE A 134 -8.55 18.02 10.25
CA PHE A 134 -8.62 16.99 9.23
C PHE A 134 -9.93 16.22 9.37
N ASN A 135 -10.77 16.26 8.35
CA ASN A 135 -11.93 15.38 8.25
C ASN A 135 -11.47 14.03 7.74
N TYR A 136 -12.13 12.96 8.18
CA TYR A 136 -11.85 11.63 7.64
C TYR A 136 -13.14 10.89 7.30
N GLU A 137 -13.04 10.01 6.30
CA GLU A 137 -14.08 9.07 5.92
C GLU A 137 -13.46 7.71 5.60
N ILE A 138 -14.19 6.63 5.86
CA ILE A 138 -13.81 5.27 5.50
C ILE A 138 -14.86 4.73 4.54
N LEU A 139 -14.43 4.44 3.32
CA LEU A 139 -15.23 3.81 2.30
C LEU A 139 -14.99 2.30 2.31
N ASN A 140 -16.06 1.51 2.31
CA ASN A 140 -16.00 0.05 2.33
C ASN A 140 -16.40 -0.51 0.96
N SER A 141 -15.54 -1.34 0.36
CA SER A 141 -15.81 -2.07 -0.88
C SER A 141 -15.42 -3.55 -0.68
N GLY A 142 -16.34 -4.35 -0.17
CA GLY A 142 -16.05 -5.72 0.27
C GLY A 142 -15.01 -5.75 1.38
N ASN A 143 -13.90 -6.45 1.15
CA ASN A 143 -12.79 -6.52 2.10
C ASN A 143 -11.82 -5.33 2.00
N LEU A 144 -11.92 -4.54 0.94
CA LEU A 144 -11.10 -3.36 0.74
C LEU A 144 -11.74 -2.16 1.43
N LYS A 145 -10.96 -1.47 2.26
CA LYS A 145 -11.34 -0.22 2.91
C LYS A 145 -10.42 0.88 2.46
N THR A 146 -10.99 2.04 2.15
CA THR A 146 -10.24 3.24 1.80
C THR A 146 -10.49 4.31 2.85
N LEU A 147 -9.43 4.73 3.54
CA LEU A 147 -9.45 5.88 4.44
C LEU A 147 -9.05 7.11 3.63
N ILE A 148 -9.89 8.14 3.67
CA ILE A 148 -9.62 9.45 3.06
C ILE A 148 -9.48 10.47 4.19
N ILE A 149 -8.36 11.17 4.24
CA ILE A 149 -8.12 12.27 5.17
C ILE A 149 -8.09 13.56 4.35
N THR A 150 -8.94 14.52 4.72
CA THR A 150 -9.08 15.80 4.03
C THR A 150 -8.70 16.94 4.97
N ASN A 151 -7.74 17.76 4.57
CA ASN A 151 -7.46 19.03 5.23
C ASN A 151 -8.65 19.97 4.99
N SER A 152 -9.35 20.36 6.05
CA SER A 152 -10.61 21.13 5.94
C SER A 152 -10.40 22.55 5.41
N THR A 153 -9.19 23.10 5.50
CA THR A 153 -8.87 24.47 5.07
C THR A 153 -8.51 24.50 3.58
N THR A 154 -7.71 23.55 3.12
CA THR A 154 -7.19 23.56 1.75
C THR A 154 -7.97 22.66 0.79
N GLY A 155 -8.76 21.72 1.32
CA GLY A 155 -9.42 20.68 0.54
C GLY A 155 -8.47 19.58 0.01
N ASN A 156 -7.18 19.66 0.31
CA ASN A 156 -6.21 18.65 -0.04
C ASN A 156 -6.55 17.31 0.64
N LYS A 157 -6.24 16.21 -0.03
CA LYS A 157 -6.62 14.87 0.44
C LYS A 157 -5.45 13.89 0.37
N VAL A 158 -5.44 12.96 1.31
CA VAL A 158 -4.58 11.79 1.30
C VAL A 158 -5.46 10.54 1.41
N PHE A 159 -5.15 9.51 0.63
CA PHE A 159 -5.88 8.27 0.55
C PHE A 159 -5.00 7.11 1.02
N TYR A 160 -5.60 6.23 1.79
CA TYR A 160 -4.96 5.00 2.28
C TYR A 160 -5.89 3.82 2.02
N ASN A 161 -5.30 2.66 1.74
CA ASN A 161 -6.03 1.40 1.70
C ASN A 161 -5.65 0.53 2.90
N ASN A 162 -6.57 -0.29 3.39
CA ASN A 162 -6.29 -1.24 4.47
C ASN A 162 -5.42 -2.43 4.02
N THR A 163 -5.16 -2.53 2.73
CA THR A 163 -4.29 -3.53 2.10
C THR A 163 -3.28 -2.81 1.23
N PHE A 164 -2.02 -3.26 1.25
CA PHE A 164 -1.02 -2.74 0.34
C PHE A 164 -1.35 -3.19 -1.09
N LEU A 165 -1.78 -2.24 -1.94
CA LEU A 165 -2.12 -2.48 -3.35
C LEU A 165 -0.91 -2.30 -4.29
N GLY A 166 0.28 -2.12 -3.74
CA GLY A 166 1.50 -2.12 -4.54
C GLY A 166 1.65 -3.47 -5.23
N THR A 167 1.79 -3.47 -6.54
CA THR A 167 2.28 -4.65 -7.23
C THR A 167 3.63 -5.00 -6.62
N LYS A 168 3.85 -6.25 -6.28
CA LYS A 168 5.17 -6.77 -5.89
C LYS A 168 6.14 -6.75 -7.08
N GLU A 169 6.11 -5.70 -7.90
CA GLU A 169 6.91 -5.62 -9.13
C GLU A 169 8.38 -5.23 -8.90
N ASN A 170 8.81 -5.04 -7.66
CA ASN A 170 10.19 -4.63 -7.37
C ASN A 170 11.05 -5.66 -6.64
N VAL A 171 10.73 -6.91 -6.74
CA VAL A 171 11.81 -7.88 -6.82
C VAL A 171 12.39 -7.70 -8.24
N ILE A 172 13.64 -7.34 -8.39
CA ILE A 172 14.38 -7.53 -9.66
C ILE A 172 14.16 -8.98 -10.00
N LYS A 173 13.15 -9.24 -10.88
CA LYS A 173 12.84 -10.62 -11.26
C LYS A 173 14.06 -11.09 -12.00
N LYS A 174 14.68 -12.13 -11.45
CA LYS A 174 15.79 -12.82 -12.11
C LYS A 174 15.37 -13.16 -13.55
N THR A 175 16.31 -13.14 -14.46
CA THR A 175 16.07 -13.60 -15.84
C THR A 175 16.64 -15.01 -16.00
N PHE A 176 15.98 -15.81 -16.80
CA PHE A 176 16.46 -17.12 -17.24
C PHE A 176 16.68 -17.09 -18.75
N LYS A 177 17.43 -18.06 -19.25
CA LYS A 177 17.56 -18.25 -20.71
C LYS A 177 16.54 -19.27 -21.17
N LEU A 178 15.92 -19.00 -22.32
CA LEU A 178 14.92 -19.87 -22.94
C LEU A 178 15.24 -20.04 -24.42
N TYR A 179 15.52 -21.27 -24.83
CA TYR A 179 15.87 -21.61 -26.22
C TYR A 179 15.54 -23.07 -26.54
N PRO A 180 15.42 -23.44 -27.85
CA PRO A 180 15.34 -22.52 -28.97
C PRO A 180 14.03 -21.73 -28.94
N ASN A 181 14.06 -20.51 -29.49
CA ASN A 181 12.86 -19.72 -29.72
C ASN A 181 12.97 -19.12 -31.13
N PRO A 182 12.16 -19.52 -32.10
CA PRO A 182 11.06 -20.52 -32.04
C PRO A 182 11.51 -21.94 -31.76
N SER A 183 10.61 -22.77 -31.18
CA SER A 183 10.82 -24.19 -30.86
C SER A 183 9.90 -25.11 -31.67
N THR A 184 10.33 -26.36 -31.87
CA THR A 184 9.51 -27.43 -32.46
C THR A 184 9.10 -28.46 -31.41
N ASP A 185 10.04 -29.17 -30.80
CA ASP A 185 9.76 -30.31 -29.94
C ASP A 185 10.01 -30.03 -28.46
N PHE A 186 10.96 -29.17 -28.15
CA PHE A 186 11.32 -28.88 -26.77
C PHE A 186 11.82 -27.46 -26.60
N VAL A 187 11.78 -26.97 -25.34
CA VAL A 187 12.45 -25.76 -24.88
C VAL A 187 13.42 -26.12 -23.77
N ILE A 188 14.57 -25.46 -23.76
CA ILE A 188 15.57 -25.53 -22.70
C ILE A 188 15.52 -24.25 -21.91
N ILE A 189 15.52 -24.37 -20.58
CA ILE A 189 15.54 -23.28 -19.62
C ILE A 189 16.84 -23.39 -18.85
N GLU A 190 17.60 -22.29 -18.76
CA GLU A 190 18.84 -22.23 -17.99
C GLU A 190 18.83 -21.09 -16.99
N ASN A 191 19.70 -21.19 -16.00
CA ASN A 191 19.91 -20.20 -14.93
C ASN A 191 18.71 -20.09 -13.98
N VAL A 192 18.08 -21.21 -13.65
CA VAL A 192 17.01 -21.29 -12.66
C VAL A 192 17.47 -21.99 -11.39
N GLU A 193 16.75 -21.77 -10.30
CA GLU A 193 16.96 -22.47 -9.04
C GLU A 193 16.05 -23.69 -8.94
N LYS A 194 16.39 -24.66 -8.08
CA LYS A 194 15.56 -25.85 -7.84
C LYS A 194 14.31 -25.51 -7.00
N ASN A 195 13.28 -26.33 -7.13
CA ASN A 195 12.05 -26.27 -6.34
C ASN A 195 11.21 -25.00 -6.53
N LEU A 196 11.32 -24.34 -7.67
CA LEU A 196 10.48 -23.21 -8.05
C LEU A 196 9.32 -23.69 -8.92
N LYS A 197 8.17 -23.07 -8.75
CA LYS A 197 6.98 -23.36 -9.54
C LYS A 197 7.15 -22.81 -10.96
N LEU A 198 7.04 -23.72 -11.96
CA LEU A 198 7.12 -23.39 -13.38
C LEU A 198 5.78 -23.69 -14.04
N LYS A 199 5.31 -22.78 -14.89
CA LYS A 199 4.07 -22.90 -15.66
C LYS A 199 4.29 -22.48 -17.10
N ILE A 200 3.60 -23.14 -18.02
CA ILE A 200 3.44 -22.71 -19.40
C ILE A 200 1.95 -22.49 -19.66
N ASN A 201 1.62 -21.30 -20.11
CA ASN A 201 0.26 -20.88 -20.40
C ASN A 201 0.14 -20.50 -21.88
N ASP A 202 -1.03 -20.69 -22.47
CA ASP A 202 -1.39 -20.02 -23.73
C ASP A 202 -1.72 -18.53 -23.48
N LEU A 203 -1.98 -17.78 -24.55
CA LEU A 203 -2.32 -16.33 -24.44
C LEU A 203 -3.69 -16.08 -23.80
N SER A 204 -4.54 -17.09 -23.66
CA SER A 204 -5.81 -16.99 -22.92
C SER A 204 -5.62 -17.13 -21.39
N GLY A 205 -4.40 -17.49 -20.95
CA GLY A 205 -4.09 -17.77 -19.56
C GLY A 205 -4.35 -19.21 -19.11
N LYS A 206 -4.76 -20.09 -20.02
CA LYS A 206 -4.94 -21.52 -19.73
C LYS A 206 -3.59 -22.16 -19.47
N ILE A 207 -3.44 -22.85 -18.34
CA ILE A 207 -2.24 -23.62 -18.01
C ILE A 207 -2.22 -24.90 -18.84
N LEU A 208 -1.16 -25.11 -19.60
CA LEU A 208 -0.92 -26.30 -20.41
C LEU A 208 0.10 -27.24 -19.78
N PHE A 209 1.02 -26.67 -18.99
CA PHE A 209 2.06 -27.46 -18.31
C PHE A 209 2.40 -26.78 -16.97
N GLU A 210 2.59 -27.58 -15.93
CA GLU A 210 3.00 -27.11 -14.61
C GLU A 210 3.92 -28.15 -13.96
N THR A 211 5.04 -27.70 -13.39
CA THR A 211 6.00 -28.55 -12.66
C THR A 211 6.81 -27.72 -11.66
N LEU A 212 7.64 -28.40 -10.87
CA LEU A 212 8.71 -27.76 -10.10
C LEU A 212 10.03 -27.89 -10.84
N THR A 213 10.86 -26.87 -10.77
CA THR A 213 12.21 -26.92 -11.34
C THR A 213 13.05 -27.94 -10.58
N SER A 214 13.64 -28.90 -11.30
CA SER A 214 14.44 -30.00 -10.73
C SER A 214 15.92 -29.69 -10.73
N ASP A 215 16.40 -28.86 -11.65
CA ASP A 215 17.81 -28.48 -11.78
C ASP A 215 17.98 -27.05 -12.30
N LYS A 216 19.24 -26.58 -12.40
CA LYS A 216 19.60 -25.26 -12.99
C LYS A 216 19.30 -25.18 -14.48
N THR A 217 19.21 -26.32 -15.15
CA THR A 217 18.86 -26.46 -16.56
C THR A 217 17.76 -27.49 -16.68
N LEU A 218 16.67 -27.15 -17.37
CA LEU A 218 15.54 -28.05 -17.64
C LEU A 218 15.28 -28.11 -19.13
N LYS A 219 14.91 -29.30 -19.60
CA LYS A 219 14.37 -29.53 -20.93
C LYS A 219 12.91 -29.91 -20.79
N ILE A 220 12.03 -29.14 -21.44
CA ILE A 220 10.58 -29.38 -21.41
C ILE A 220 10.14 -29.77 -22.82
N ASP A 221 9.43 -30.90 -22.93
CA ASP A 221 8.79 -31.35 -24.14
C ASP A 221 7.55 -30.50 -24.44
N VAL A 222 7.50 -29.86 -25.58
CA VAL A 222 6.39 -29.04 -26.07
C VAL A 222 5.87 -29.56 -27.42
N SER A 223 6.25 -30.80 -27.83
CA SER A 223 5.88 -31.39 -29.12
C SER A 223 4.35 -31.49 -29.28
N SER A 224 3.63 -31.74 -28.20
CA SER A 224 2.17 -31.82 -28.18
C SER A 224 1.43 -30.47 -28.21
N PHE A 225 2.15 -29.37 -28.12
CA PHE A 225 1.53 -28.05 -28.14
C PHE A 225 1.19 -27.63 -29.57
N ALA A 226 0.05 -26.98 -29.75
CA ALA A 226 -0.31 -26.41 -31.04
C ALA A 226 0.67 -25.29 -31.45
N THR A 227 0.79 -25.04 -32.76
CA THR A 227 1.53 -23.85 -33.23
C THR A 227 0.95 -22.58 -32.65
N GLY A 228 1.80 -21.74 -32.05
CA GLY A 228 1.33 -20.51 -31.39
C GLY A 228 2.36 -19.88 -30.43
N GLN A 229 1.92 -18.88 -29.69
CA GLN A 229 2.73 -18.21 -28.67
C GLN A 229 2.33 -18.70 -27.29
N TYR A 230 3.33 -18.89 -26.43
CA TYR A 230 3.17 -19.38 -25.07
C TYR A 230 3.97 -18.54 -24.09
N ILE A 231 3.45 -18.38 -22.89
CA ILE A 231 4.08 -17.66 -21.79
C ILE A 231 4.65 -18.69 -20.82
N LEU A 232 5.97 -18.69 -20.64
CA LEU A 232 6.65 -19.48 -19.62
C LEU A 232 6.93 -18.59 -18.42
N SER A 233 6.43 -18.96 -17.25
CA SER A 233 6.60 -18.26 -16.00
C SER A 233 7.25 -19.16 -14.95
N ILE A 234 8.22 -18.62 -14.23
CA ILE A 234 8.89 -19.28 -13.10
C ILE A 234 8.80 -18.36 -11.91
N GLU A 235 8.55 -18.93 -10.76
CA GLU A 235 8.46 -18.18 -9.49
C GLU A 235 9.71 -17.32 -9.28
N ASN A 236 9.53 -16.03 -8.96
CA ASN A 236 10.59 -15.02 -8.78
C ASN A 236 11.41 -14.65 -10.04
N PHE A 237 11.01 -15.12 -11.22
CA PHE A 237 11.64 -14.76 -12.50
C PHE A 237 10.69 -13.94 -13.38
N LYS A 238 11.28 -13.16 -14.30
CA LYS A 238 10.52 -12.46 -15.33
C LYS A 238 9.95 -13.51 -16.31
N PRO A 239 8.64 -13.49 -16.62
CA PRO A 239 8.07 -14.37 -17.63
C PRO A 239 8.70 -14.12 -19.01
N GLU A 240 8.86 -15.19 -19.80
CA GLU A 240 9.37 -15.13 -21.16
C GLU A 240 8.35 -15.75 -22.13
N ILE A 241 8.32 -15.23 -23.36
CA ILE A 241 7.44 -15.73 -24.43
C ILE A 241 8.26 -16.56 -25.40
N PHE A 242 7.75 -17.74 -25.77
CA PHE A 242 8.31 -18.52 -26.86
C PHE A 242 7.25 -18.84 -27.94
N ILE A 243 7.72 -19.10 -29.13
CA ILE A 243 6.91 -19.43 -30.31
C ILE A 243 7.09 -20.92 -30.58
N LYS A 244 5.99 -21.68 -30.59
CA LYS A 244 5.92 -23.06 -31.07
C LYS A 244 5.61 -23.06 -32.55
N LYS A 245 6.42 -23.76 -33.34
CA LYS A 245 6.22 -24.03 -34.76
C LYS A 245 5.60 -25.40 -35.00
#